data_c225f729a50ee23996746ce09bbb906f
#
_entry.id   c225f729a50ee23996746ce09bbb906f
#
_cell.length_a   1.000
_cell.length_b   1.000
_cell.length_c   1.000
_cell.angle_alpha   90.00
_cell.angle_beta   90.00
_cell.angle_gamma   90.00
#
_symmetry.space_group_name_H-M   'P 1'
#
loop_
_entity.id
_entity.type
_entity.pdbx_description
1 polymer ?
#
loop_
_entity_poly.entity_id
_entity_poly.type
_entity_poly.pdbx_seq_one_letter_code
_entity_poly.pdbx_strand_id
1 'polypeptide(L)'
;MNNKKTQKPRHYEKQSNETIHFSLFDTSALSHETSAILNSFDEIIQGVRPLNSRQLQQLPENIRNLSHQLTDDRASRRLGYMNDNIQLSSYVRYYTWWNLVRLTRLFANLPASVFPTTDTTCLDLGSGPLTVVTALWLARPELRKLKLTWYCLDVSANSMALGEDIFLSIAAKAKAADESIEPWQIIRIKGPFGTPIKQKAGFLTCANMFNELDQASDMPPEFQTKKYYEQLQRYTEKDAGILLVEPGVPKAARTLSLLRTRFIKDGRTIAAPCPHSEECPMSGFKAYTGSKNKWCNFAFSTEDAPARLQKLSTLAKLPKERATLSFIAVEKTSTAAIVSTDSTNADLVDLRITSDKLRLPNYMCGYYACTRFGLALVKLPDENNTRLPKPPFRPQSGDLIQVQVKTKTPDSLPRDEKSGGLIIEI
;
A
#
# COMPACT_ATOMS: atom_id res chain seq x y z
N MET A 1 -12.91 -56.46 48.24
CA MET A 1 -12.81 -56.48 46.78
C MET A 1 -13.23 -55.14 46.26
N ASN A 2 -12.26 -54.24 46.03
CA ASN A 2 -12.50 -52.85 45.54
C ASN A 2 -12.15 -52.77 44.07
N ASN A 3 -13.15 -52.63 43.22
CA ASN A 3 -13.00 -52.39 41.80
C ASN A 3 -12.69 -50.91 41.56
N LYS A 4 -11.44 -50.56 41.29
CA LYS A 4 -11.06 -49.28 40.72
C LYS A 4 -11.29 -49.31 39.20
N LYS A 5 -12.30 -48.56 38.72
CA LYS A 5 -12.48 -48.25 37.32
C LYS A 5 -11.41 -47.24 36.90
N THR A 6 -10.48 -47.65 36.08
CA THR A 6 -9.53 -46.79 35.37
C THR A 6 -10.27 -46.01 34.28
N GLN A 7 -10.39 -44.70 34.45
CA GLN A 7 -10.83 -43.80 33.37
C GLN A 7 -9.69 -43.66 32.36
N LYS A 8 -9.99 -44.02 31.10
CA LYS A 8 -9.10 -43.73 29.94
C LYS A 8 -9.01 -42.20 29.72
N PRO A 9 -7.84 -41.63 29.38
CA PRO A 9 -7.72 -40.24 29.07
C PRO A 9 -8.49 -39.95 27.77
N ARG A 10 -9.32 -38.91 27.81
CA ARG A 10 -9.98 -38.36 26.61
C ARG A 10 -8.89 -37.79 25.70
N HIS A 11 -8.71 -38.38 24.53
CA HIS A 11 -8.00 -37.76 23.43
C HIS A 11 -8.77 -36.50 23.04
N TYR A 12 -8.24 -35.35 23.34
CA TYR A 12 -8.62 -34.10 22.66
C TYR A 12 -8.04 -34.17 21.23
N GLU A 13 -8.89 -34.43 20.26
CA GLU A 13 -8.58 -34.14 18.88
C GLU A 13 -8.27 -32.65 18.77
N LYS A 14 -7.02 -32.31 18.48
CA LYS A 14 -6.63 -30.99 18.02
C LYS A 14 -7.29 -30.77 16.68
N GLN A 15 -8.45 -30.10 16.65
CA GLN A 15 -8.92 -29.42 15.43
C GLN A 15 -7.86 -28.38 15.12
N SER A 16 -7.09 -28.61 14.06
CA SER A 16 -6.24 -27.62 13.45
C SER A 16 -7.15 -26.56 12.83
N ASN A 17 -7.42 -25.47 13.55
CA ASN A 17 -7.99 -24.26 12.98
C ASN A 17 -6.92 -23.71 12.02
N GLU A 18 -7.02 -24.03 10.74
CA GLU A 18 -6.20 -23.39 9.70
C GLU A 18 -6.57 -21.91 9.68
N THR A 19 -5.73 -21.10 10.31
CA THR A 19 -5.85 -19.65 10.24
C THR A 19 -5.36 -19.23 8.87
N ILE A 20 -6.27 -18.74 8.01
CA ILE A 20 -5.89 -18.17 6.72
C ILE A 20 -5.06 -16.92 7.02
N HIS A 21 -3.83 -16.92 6.56
CA HIS A 21 -2.91 -15.82 6.73
C HIS A 21 -2.46 -15.32 5.38
N PHE A 22 -2.75 -14.05 5.08
CA PHE A 22 -2.36 -13.37 3.85
C PHE A 22 -1.71 -12.03 4.18
N SER A 23 -0.45 -11.85 3.76
CA SER A 23 0.30 -10.61 4.01
C SER A 23 0.32 -9.69 2.79
N LEU A 24 0.13 -8.38 3.02
CA LEU A 24 0.28 -7.36 1.98
C LEU A 24 1.75 -7.03 1.65
N PHE A 25 2.69 -7.50 2.45
CA PHE A 25 4.10 -7.11 2.33
C PHE A 25 5.06 -8.31 2.38
N ASP A 26 4.60 -9.48 2.00
CA ASP A 26 5.47 -10.65 1.90
C ASP A 26 6.50 -10.46 0.79
N THR A 27 7.77 -10.54 1.14
CA THR A 27 8.89 -10.42 0.19
C THR A 27 9.11 -11.67 -0.65
N SER A 28 8.59 -12.81 -0.23
CA SER A 28 8.65 -14.06 -1.01
C SER A 28 7.87 -13.98 -2.33
N ALA A 29 6.91 -13.03 -2.43
CA ALA A 29 6.18 -12.76 -3.67
C ALA A 29 7.02 -12.03 -4.73
N LEU A 30 8.19 -11.47 -4.37
CA LEU A 30 9.06 -10.78 -5.32
C LEU A 30 9.95 -11.79 -6.06
N SER A 31 10.03 -11.65 -7.39
CA SER A 31 10.94 -12.45 -8.19
C SER A 31 12.41 -12.12 -7.89
N HIS A 32 13.31 -13.07 -8.20
CA HIS A 32 14.75 -12.82 -8.10
C HIS A 32 15.19 -11.66 -8.99
N GLU A 33 14.62 -11.54 -10.19
CA GLU A 33 14.87 -10.42 -11.12
C GLU A 33 14.52 -9.09 -10.46
N THR A 34 13.31 -8.97 -9.88
CA THR A 34 12.87 -7.75 -9.19
C THR A 34 13.81 -7.38 -8.06
N SER A 35 14.19 -8.34 -7.23
CA SER A 35 15.12 -8.13 -6.12
C SER A 35 16.50 -7.67 -6.61
N ALA A 36 17.02 -8.26 -7.68
CA ALA A 36 18.29 -7.87 -8.29
C ALA A 36 18.24 -6.44 -8.85
N ILE A 37 17.16 -6.07 -9.53
CA ILE A 37 16.96 -4.71 -10.06
C ILE A 37 16.85 -3.70 -8.93
N LEU A 38 16.08 -3.98 -7.87
CA LEU A 38 15.99 -3.10 -6.71
C LEU A 38 17.36 -2.88 -6.04
N ASN A 39 18.18 -3.93 -5.94
CA ASN A 39 19.52 -3.86 -5.34
C ASN A 39 20.53 -3.08 -6.18
N SER A 40 20.35 -3.01 -7.50
CA SER A 40 21.24 -2.31 -8.44
C SER A 40 20.60 -1.08 -9.09
N PHE A 41 19.54 -0.54 -8.53
CA PHE A 41 18.79 0.56 -9.13
C PHE A 41 19.63 1.85 -9.28
N ASP A 42 20.57 2.10 -8.37
CA ASP A 42 21.53 3.20 -8.48
C ASP A 42 22.43 3.09 -9.73
N GLU A 43 22.80 1.87 -10.14
CA GLU A 43 23.56 1.64 -11.36
C GLU A 43 22.72 1.93 -12.61
N ILE A 44 21.43 1.57 -12.58
CA ILE A 44 20.49 1.88 -13.66
C ILE A 44 20.37 3.40 -13.83
N ILE A 45 20.14 4.12 -12.71
CA ILE A 45 20.06 5.58 -12.76
C ILE A 45 21.38 6.19 -13.20
N GLN A 46 22.51 5.63 -12.77
CA GLN A 46 23.82 6.12 -13.18
C GLN A 46 24.07 5.92 -14.69
N GLY A 47 23.56 4.85 -15.29
CA GLY A 47 23.59 4.62 -16.73
C GLY A 47 22.71 5.60 -17.52
N VAL A 48 21.51 5.89 -17.03
CA VAL A 48 20.54 6.79 -17.72
C VAL A 48 20.91 8.26 -17.52
N ARG A 49 21.33 8.64 -16.30
CA ARG A 49 21.65 10.02 -15.95
C ARG A 49 22.89 10.06 -15.05
N PRO A 50 24.08 10.04 -15.64
CA PRO A 50 25.33 9.95 -14.88
C PRO A 50 25.58 11.21 -14.03
N LEU A 51 26.10 11.00 -12.83
CA LEU A 51 26.69 12.01 -11.97
C LEU A 51 28.20 11.80 -11.91
N ASN A 52 28.97 12.89 -11.95
CA ASN A 52 30.39 12.84 -11.70
C ASN A 52 30.72 12.67 -10.20
N SER A 53 31.98 12.41 -9.86
CA SER A 53 32.40 12.13 -8.47
C SER A 53 32.05 13.25 -7.50
N ARG A 54 32.18 14.53 -7.91
CA ARG A 54 31.81 15.69 -7.08
C ARG A 54 30.31 15.74 -6.81
N GLN A 55 29.50 15.51 -7.83
CA GLN A 55 28.03 15.49 -7.68
C GLN A 55 27.56 14.32 -6.79
N LEU A 56 28.21 13.15 -6.90
CA LEU A 56 27.93 12.00 -6.03
C LEU A 56 28.29 12.30 -4.57
N GLN A 57 29.38 13.02 -4.31
CA GLN A 57 29.73 13.47 -2.95
C GLN A 57 28.73 14.44 -2.35
N GLN A 58 28.12 15.32 -3.18
CA GLN A 58 27.12 16.29 -2.76
C GLN A 58 25.69 15.70 -2.66
N LEU A 59 25.46 14.53 -3.25
CA LEU A 59 24.14 13.92 -3.32
C LEU A 59 23.43 13.75 -1.96
N PRO A 60 24.07 13.27 -0.87
CA PRO A 60 23.41 13.14 0.43
C PRO A 60 22.90 14.47 1.00
N GLU A 61 23.65 15.55 0.81
CA GLU A 61 23.24 16.90 1.23
C GLU A 61 22.07 17.40 0.40
N ASN A 62 22.12 17.23 -0.93
CA ASN A 62 21.02 17.60 -1.83
C ASN A 62 19.73 16.84 -1.49
N ILE A 63 19.83 15.55 -1.15
CA ILE A 63 18.68 14.75 -0.69
C ILE A 63 18.10 15.31 0.61
N ARG A 64 18.96 15.69 1.57
CA ARG A 64 18.50 16.27 2.83
C ARG A 64 17.78 17.59 2.61
N ASN A 65 18.34 18.47 1.81
CA ASN A 65 17.74 19.76 1.46
C ASN A 65 16.38 19.57 0.76
N LEU A 66 16.31 18.62 -0.18
CA LEU A 66 15.05 18.25 -0.81
C LEU A 66 14.05 17.70 0.22
N SER A 67 14.49 16.89 1.18
CA SER A 67 13.61 16.38 2.24
C SER A 67 13.00 17.51 3.06
N HIS A 68 13.78 18.51 3.48
CA HIS A 68 13.25 19.68 4.20
C HIS A 68 12.19 20.42 3.38
N GLN A 69 12.42 20.62 2.09
CA GLN A 69 11.43 21.24 1.19
C GLN A 69 10.15 20.42 1.07
N LEU A 70 10.25 19.10 1.09
CA LEU A 70 9.09 18.21 0.96
C LEU A 70 8.34 17.98 2.27
N THR A 71 8.95 18.22 3.43
CA THR A 71 8.35 17.95 4.76
C THR A 71 8.06 19.21 5.55
N ASP A 72 9.02 20.12 5.67
CA ASP A 72 8.95 21.25 6.61
C ASP A 72 8.41 22.52 5.91
N ASP A 73 8.85 22.80 4.68
CA ASP A 73 8.51 24.00 3.92
C ASP A 73 7.43 23.75 2.86
N ARG A 74 6.55 22.81 3.11
CA ARG A 74 5.52 22.39 2.12
C ARG A 74 4.65 23.50 1.59
N ALA A 75 4.32 24.50 2.41
CA ALA A 75 3.48 25.63 2.04
C ALA A 75 4.17 26.57 1.03
N SER A 76 5.50 26.66 1.05
CA SER A 76 6.31 27.50 0.16
C SER A 76 6.79 26.77 -1.11
N ARG A 77 6.51 25.45 -1.22
CA ARG A 77 6.98 24.63 -2.32
C ARG A 77 6.32 25.04 -3.64
N ARG A 78 7.15 25.37 -4.62
CA ARG A 78 6.66 25.63 -5.98
C ARG A 78 6.26 24.32 -6.67
N LEU A 79 5.08 24.29 -7.28
CA LEU A 79 4.71 23.23 -8.21
C LEU A 79 5.77 23.16 -9.32
N GLY A 80 6.26 21.95 -9.62
CA GLY A 80 7.31 21.78 -10.65
C GLY A 80 8.75 21.84 -10.11
N TYR A 81 8.98 21.66 -8.80
CA TYR A 81 10.33 21.54 -8.22
C TYR A 81 11.18 20.46 -8.92
N MET A 82 10.57 19.41 -9.46
CA MET A 82 11.26 18.37 -10.25
C MET A 82 11.70 18.83 -11.65
N ASN A 83 11.51 20.10 -12.03
CA ASN A 83 12.11 20.65 -13.24
C ASN A 83 13.56 21.11 -13.01
N ASP A 84 13.99 21.27 -11.75
CA ASP A 84 15.39 21.49 -11.40
C ASP A 84 16.18 20.18 -11.48
N ASN A 85 17.31 20.23 -12.16
CA ASN A 85 18.12 19.03 -12.45
C ASN A 85 18.72 18.38 -11.20
N ILE A 86 19.13 19.18 -10.19
CA ILE A 86 19.72 18.68 -8.96
C ILE A 86 18.63 18.04 -8.10
N GLN A 87 17.49 18.71 -7.99
CA GLN A 87 16.34 18.19 -7.24
C GLN A 87 15.79 16.91 -7.85
N LEU A 88 15.60 16.88 -9.19
CA LEU A 88 15.16 15.69 -9.89
C LEU A 88 16.14 14.52 -9.73
N SER A 89 17.44 14.77 -9.85
CA SER A 89 18.46 13.74 -9.67
C SER A 89 18.46 13.19 -8.23
N SER A 90 18.31 14.07 -7.23
CA SER A 90 18.19 13.68 -5.82
C SER A 90 16.89 12.91 -5.56
N TYR A 91 15.78 13.32 -6.18
CA TYR A 91 14.49 12.66 -6.08
C TYR A 91 14.54 11.23 -6.60
N VAL A 92 15.05 11.01 -7.82
CA VAL A 92 15.06 9.65 -8.40
C VAL A 92 16.00 8.71 -7.69
N ARG A 93 17.16 9.19 -7.20
CA ARG A 93 18.14 8.36 -6.48
C ARG A 93 17.71 8.00 -5.06
N TYR A 94 16.78 8.73 -4.47
CA TYR A 94 16.33 8.49 -3.10
C TYR A 94 14.83 8.17 -3.03
N TYR A 95 13.96 9.10 -3.40
CA TYR A 95 12.52 8.94 -3.23
C TYR A 95 11.93 7.90 -4.18
N THR A 96 12.34 7.92 -5.45
CA THR A 96 11.89 6.90 -6.41
C THR A 96 12.36 5.52 -5.98
N TRP A 97 13.60 5.38 -5.52
CA TRP A 97 14.12 4.09 -5.07
C TRP A 97 13.35 3.55 -3.85
N TRP A 98 13.17 4.38 -2.81
CA TRP A 98 12.34 4.00 -1.67
C TRP A 98 10.89 3.69 -2.05
N ASN A 99 10.31 4.45 -2.99
CA ASN A 99 8.97 4.18 -3.49
C ASN A 99 8.91 2.87 -4.30
N LEU A 100 9.93 2.54 -5.10
CA LEU A 100 10.00 1.25 -5.77
C LEU A 100 10.04 0.10 -4.76
N VAL A 101 10.89 0.16 -3.71
CA VAL A 101 10.92 -0.85 -2.64
C VAL A 101 9.54 -1.02 -2.01
N ARG A 102 8.86 0.09 -1.73
CA ARG A 102 7.54 0.10 -1.08
C ARG A 102 6.44 -0.44 -1.99
N LEU A 103 6.39 0.05 -3.23
CA LEU A 103 5.30 -0.25 -4.15
C LEU A 103 5.42 -1.64 -4.76
N THR A 104 6.62 -2.12 -5.10
CA THR A 104 6.78 -3.49 -5.60
C THR A 104 6.32 -4.51 -4.58
N ARG A 105 6.66 -4.31 -3.31
CA ARG A 105 6.24 -5.21 -2.22
C ARG A 105 4.72 -5.22 -2.07
N LEU A 106 4.06 -4.06 -2.09
CA LEU A 106 2.60 -3.99 -2.07
C LEU A 106 1.99 -4.65 -3.31
N PHE A 107 2.44 -4.25 -4.50
CA PHE A 107 1.81 -4.67 -5.75
C PHE A 107 1.92 -6.18 -6.00
N ALA A 108 3.03 -6.81 -5.60
CA ALA A 108 3.20 -8.26 -5.71
C ALA A 108 2.16 -9.04 -4.88
N ASN A 109 1.67 -8.44 -3.79
CA ASN A 109 0.74 -9.07 -2.86
C ASN A 109 -0.72 -8.61 -3.00
N LEU A 110 -1.04 -7.76 -3.99
CA LEU A 110 -2.44 -7.38 -4.24
C LEU A 110 -3.19 -8.47 -5.01
N PRO A 111 -4.51 -8.61 -4.79
CA PRO A 111 -5.35 -9.52 -5.56
C PRO A 111 -5.28 -9.25 -7.06
N ALA A 112 -5.27 -10.33 -7.86
CA ALA A 112 -5.23 -10.22 -9.32
C ALA A 112 -6.44 -9.47 -9.91
N SER A 113 -7.58 -9.47 -9.22
CA SER A 113 -8.81 -8.78 -9.62
C SER A 113 -8.66 -7.26 -9.77
N VAL A 114 -7.61 -6.67 -9.21
CA VAL A 114 -7.31 -5.23 -9.34
C VAL A 114 -6.73 -4.88 -10.70
N PHE A 115 -5.99 -5.81 -11.32
CA PHE A 115 -5.15 -5.56 -12.48
C PHE A 115 -5.81 -5.90 -13.80
N PRO A 116 -5.35 -5.32 -14.92
CA PRO A 116 -5.82 -5.71 -16.25
C PRO A 116 -5.57 -7.18 -16.55
N THR A 117 -6.52 -7.82 -17.24
CA THR A 117 -6.39 -9.19 -17.75
C THR A 117 -6.32 -9.24 -19.27
N THR A 118 -6.50 -8.10 -19.93
CA THR A 118 -6.48 -7.92 -21.38
C THR A 118 -5.75 -6.62 -21.73
N ASP A 119 -5.35 -6.48 -22.98
CA ASP A 119 -4.81 -5.24 -23.51
C ASP A 119 -5.75 -4.07 -23.20
N THR A 120 -5.22 -2.98 -22.67
CA THR A 120 -6.04 -1.83 -22.26
C THR A 120 -5.22 -0.54 -22.17
N THR A 121 -5.93 0.57 -22.15
CA THR A 121 -5.39 1.87 -21.78
C THR A 121 -5.30 1.99 -20.27
N CYS A 122 -4.16 2.43 -19.79
CA CYS A 122 -3.88 2.71 -18.39
C CYS A 122 -3.61 4.21 -18.18
N LEU A 123 -3.90 4.72 -17.00
CA LEU A 123 -3.60 6.11 -16.62
C LEU A 123 -2.88 6.12 -15.27
N ASP A 124 -1.73 6.78 -15.22
CA ASP A 124 -1.04 7.09 -13.98
C ASP A 124 -1.11 8.59 -13.68
N LEU A 125 -1.69 8.97 -12.55
CA LEU A 125 -1.89 10.35 -12.12
C LEU A 125 -0.79 10.79 -11.16
N GLY A 126 -0.17 11.94 -11.44
CA GLY A 126 1.00 12.39 -10.70
C GLY A 126 2.18 11.45 -10.92
N SER A 127 2.38 11.05 -12.18
CA SER A 127 3.33 9.97 -12.54
C SER A 127 4.77 10.26 -12.11
N GLY A 128 5.15 11.53 -12.00
CA GLY A 128 6.50 11.91 -11.66
C GLY A 128 7.52 11.17 -12.55
N PRO A 129 8.52 10.50 -11.98
CA PRO A 129 9.48 9.68 -12.73
C PRO A 129 8.95 8.25 -13.00
N LEU A 130 7.68 8.09 -13.31
CA LEU A 130 7.02 6.81 -13.67
C LEU A 130 7.23 5.69 -12.64
N THR A 131 7.28 6.05 -11.38
CA THR A 131 7.59 5.11 -10.29
C THR A 131 6.55 3.99 -10.18
N VAL A 132 5.27 4.31 -10.35
CA VAL A 132 4.17 3.32 -10.27
C VAL A 132 4.22 2.35 -11.44
N VAL A 133 4.39 2.86 -12.66
CA VAL A 133 4.52 2.04 -13.89
C VAL A 133 5.70 1.08 -13.76
N THR A 134 6.85 1.59 -13.32
CA THR A 134 8.06 0.77 -13.09
C THR A 134 7.85 -0.27 -12.00
N ALA A 135 7.20 0.10 -10.90
CA ALA A 135 6.89 -0.82 -9.81
C ALA A 135 5.95 -1.95 -10.25
N LEU A 136 4.94 -1.65 -11.07
CA LEU A 136 4.05 -2.66 -11.66
C LEU A 136 4.78 -3.59 -12.61
N TRP A 137 5.65 -3.07 -13.45
CA TRP A 137 6.48 -3.88 -14.34
C TRP A 137 7.33 -4.88 -13.59
N LEU A 138 7.88 -4.48 -12.46
CA LEU A 138 8.72 -5.33 -11.60
C LEU A 138 7.89 -6.33 -10.79
N ALA A 139 6.80 -5.88 -10.19
CA ALA A 139 6.03 -6.68 -9.24
C ALA A 139 5.06 -7.67 -9.89
N ARG A 140 4.64 -7.43 -11.14
CA ARG A 140 3.59 -8.17 -11.84
C ARG A 140 4.06 -8.62 -13.22
N PRO A 141 5.00 -9.57 -13.30
CA PRO A 141 5.59 -10.02 -14.59
C PRO A 141 4.55 -10.56 -15.58
N GLU A 142 3.41 -11.06 -15.09
CA GLU A 142 2.31 -11.52 -15.95
C GLU A 142 1.68 -10.38 -16.78
N LEU A 143 1.70 -9.14 -16.29
CA LEU A 143 1.20 -7.98 -17.03
C LEU A 143 2.10 -7.60 -18.21
N ARG A 144 3.37 -8.02 -18.23
CA ARG A 144 4.31 -7.76 -19.33
C ARG A 144 3.87 -8.40 -20.65
N LYS A 145 3.01 -9.42 -20.59
CA LYS A 145 2.42 -10.09 -21.75
C LYS A 145 1.28 -9.33 -22.40
N LEU A 146 0.77 -8.29 -21.74
CA LEU A 146 -0.30 -7.46 -22.21
C LEU A 146 0.25 -6.20 -22.90
N LYS A 147 -0.42 -5.77 -23.97
CA LYS A 147 -0.15 -4.51 -24.64
C LYS A 147 -0.84 -3.37 -23.90
N LEU A 148 -0.16 -2.88 -22.86
CA LEU A 148 -0.68 -1.76 -22.07
C LEU A 148 -0.16 -0.44 -22.65
N THR A 149 -1.09 0.52 -22.86
CA THR A 149 -0.76 1.90 -23.22
C THR A 149 -0.96 2.78 -22.00
N TRP A 150 0.14 3.30 -21.46
CA TRP A 150 0.14 4.14 -20.28
C TRP A 150 0.10 5.63 -20.63
N TYR A 151 -0.97 6.30 -20.27
CA TYR A 151 -1.01 7.76 -20.19
C TYR A 151 -0.43 8.19 -18.84
N CYS A 152 0.69 8.87 -18.86
CA CYS A 152 1.39 9.35 -17.67
C CYS A 152 1.17 10.86 -17.55
N LEU A 153 0.37 11.28 -16.56
CA LEU A 153 0.00 12.68 -16.36
C LEU A 153 0.79 13.28 -15.19
N ASP A 154 1.58 14.33 -15.47
CA ASP A 154 2.31 15.08 -14.44
C ASP A 154 2.57 16.52 -14.91
N VAL A 155 2.78 17.43 -13.96
CA VAL A 155 3.16 18.83 -14.24
C VAL A 155 4.62 18.98 -14.69
N SER A 156 5.47 17.98 -14.37
CA SER A 156 6.90 17.96 -14.71
C SER A 156 7.19 17.07 -15.92
N ALA A 157 7.34 17.68 -17.10
CA ALA A 157 7.76 16.95 -18.30
C ALA A 157 9.14 16.29 -18.15
N ASN A 158 10.08 16.95 -17.45
CA ASN A 158 11.44 16.46 -17.25
C ASN A 158 11.44 15.19 -16.36
N SER A 159 10.58 15.17 -15.35
CA SER A 159 10.45 14.01 -14.47
C SER A 159 9.91 12.80 -15.24
N MET A 160 8.84 12.99 -16.02
CA MET A 160 8.27 11.92 -16.86
C MET A 160 9.28 11.41 -17.90
N ALA A 161 10.04 12.31 -18.56
CA ALA A 161 11.05 11.90 -19.53
C ALA A 161 12.13 11.02 -18.90
N LEU A 162 12.71 11.46 -17.77
CA LEU A 162 13.70 10.65 -17.05
C LEU A 162 13.11 9.33 -16.55
N GLY A 163 11.85 9.34 -16.11
CA GLY A 163 11.16 8.13 -15.68
C GLY A 163 10.97 7.12 -16.80
N GLU A 164 10.66 7.60 -18.02
CA GLU A 164 10.55 6.74 -19.20
C GLU A 164 11.91 6.12 -19.58
N ASP A 165 12.99 6.91 -19.56
CA ASP A 165 14.34 6.38 -19.80
C ASP A 165 14.73 5.30 -18.77
N ILE A 166 14.41 5.51 -17.50
CA ILE A 166 14.62 4.51 -16.42
C ILE A 166 13.77 3.26 -16.68
N PHE A 167 12.49 3.42 -16.98
CA PHE A 167 11.56 2.33 -17.26
C PHE A 167 12.06 1.49 -18.44
N LEU A 168 12.43 2.13 -19.55
CA LEU A 168 12.93 1.44 -20.76
C LEU A 168 14.25 0.70 -20.47
N SER A 169 15.16 1.28 -19.67
CA SER A 169 16.39 0.62 -19.25
C SER A 169 16.12 -0.66 -18.43
N ILE A 170 15.07 -0.64 -17.59
CA ILE A 170 14.64 -1.82 -16.82
C ILE A 170 13.95 -2.83 -17.74
N ALA A 171 13.04 -2.39 -18.61
CA ALA A 171 12.31 -3.26 -19.51
C ALA A 171 13.23 -3.98 -20.51
N ALA A 172 14.30 -3.33 -20.95
CA ALA A 172 15.30 -3.93 -21.82
C ALA A 172 15.99 -5.15 -21.19
N LYS A 173 16.14 -5.19 -19.85
CA LYS A 173 16.68 -6.37 -19.15
C LYS A 173 15.73 -7.56 -19.23
N ALA A 174 14.42 -7.33 -19.09
CA ALA A 174 13.42 -8.39 -19.22
C ALA A 174 13.34 -8.90 -20.67
N LYS A 175 13.41 -8.00 -21.67
CA LYS A 175 13.46 -8.37 -23.09
C LYS A 175 14.71 -9.16 -23.45
N ALA A 176 15.86 -8.86 -22.86
CA ALA A 176 17.08 -9.62 -23.05
C ALA A 176 16.99 -11.06 -22.51
N ALA A 177 16.13 -11.30 -21.51
CA ALA A 177 15.86 -12.63 -20.98
C ALA A 177 14.76 -13.39 -21.74
N ASP A 178 13.80 -12.66 -22.32
CA ASP A 178 12.68 -13.19 -23.12
C ASP A 178 12.35 -12.20 -24.24
N GLU A 179 12.74 -12.52 -25.47
CA GLU A 179 12.56 -11.67 -26.66
C GLU A 179 11.09 -11.38 -26.99
N SER A 180 10.15 -12.19 -26.50
CA SER A 180 8.71 -11.97 -26.71
C SER A 180 8.13 -10.81 -25.88
N ILE A 181 8.86 -10.34 -24.87
CA ILE A 181 8.43 -9.24 -24.01
C ILE A 181 8.74 -7.90 -24.68
N GLU A 182 7.68 -7.11 -24.89
CA GLU A 182 7.82 -5.73 -25.38
C GLU A 182 7.50 -4.73 -24.25
N PRO A 183 8.28 -3.63 -24.16
CA PRO A 183 7.97 -2.56 -23.19
C PRO A 183 6.58 -1.99 -23.42
N TRP A 184 5.88 -1.64 -22.36
CA TRP A 184 4.61 -0.93 -22.47
C TRP A 184 4.78 0.42 -23.16
N GLN A 185 3.78 0.82 -23.94
CA GLN A 185 3.78 2.13 -24.58
C GLN A 185 3.55 3.23 -23.54
N ILE A 186 4.42 4.24 -23.51
CA ILE A 186 4.31 5.40 -22.63
C ILE A 186 3.88 6.62 -23.43
N ILE A 187 2.81 7.29 -23.00
CA ILE A 187 2.32 8.55 -23.53
C ILE A 187 2.34 9.59 -22.41
N ARG A 188 3.31 10.50 -22.47
CA ARG A 188 3.47 11.57 -21.48
C ARG A 188 2.52 12.72 -21.73
N ILE A 189 1.74 13.11 -20.71
CA ILE A 189 0.83 14.25 -20.75
C ILE A 189 1.28 15.26 -19.70
N LYS A 190 1.73 16.43 -20.14
CA LYS A 190 2.07 17.53 -19.25
C LYS A 190 0.81 18.30 -18.87
N GLY A 191 0.47 18.31 -17.59
CA GLY A 191 -0.66 19.07 -17.07
C GLY A 191 -0.97 18.75 -15.61
N PRO A 192 -1.80 19.59 -14.96
CA PRO A 192 -2.29 19.33 -13.61
C PRO A 192 -3.36 18.23 -13.61
N PHE A 193 -3.71 17.75 -12.42
CA PHE A 193 -4.90 16.92 -12.21
C PHE A 193 -6.14 17.63 -12.76
N GLY A 194 -6.92 16.95 -13.59
CA GLY A 194 -8.05 17.52 -14.32
C GLY A 194 -7.77 17.72 -15.82
N THR A 195 -6.51 17.65 -16.27
CA THR A 195 -6.17 17.68 -17.69
C THR A 195 -6.85 16.53 -18.44
N PRO A 196 -7.58 16.78 -19.54
CA PRO A 196 -8.28 15.72 -20.26
C PRO A 196 -7.30 14.74 -20.94
N ILE A 197 -7.70 13.48 -21.00
CA ILE A 197 -7.03 12.43 -21.76
C ILE A 197 -7.89 11.99 -22.94
N LYS A 198 -7.25 11.44 -23.99
CA LYS A 198 -7.97 11.09 -25.24
C LYS A 198 -8.93 9.91 -25.07
N GLN A 199 -8.56 8.94 -24.24
CA GLN A 199 -9.32 7.70 -24.04
C GLN A 199 -9.49 7.45 -22.56
N LYS A 200 -10.63 6.87 -22.17
CA LYS A 200 -10.83 6.41 -20.80
C LYS A 200 -9.93 5.21 -20.51
N ALA A 201 -9.48 5.14 -19.25
CA ALA A 201 -8.60 4.09 -18.80
C ALA A 201 -9.37 2.92 -18.21
N GLY A 202 -9.03 1.70 -18.61
CA GLY A 202 -9.49 0.47 -17.98
C GLY A 202 -8.71 0.13 -16.71
N PHE A 203 -7.59 0.84 -16.44
CA PHE A 203 -6.85 0.75 -15.20
C PHE A 203 -6.25 2.12 -14.84
N LEU A 204 -6.48 2.57 -13.60
CA LEU A 204 -5.98 3.85 -13.11
C LEU A 204 -5.13 3.66 -11.87
N THR A 205 -3.98 4.34 -11.85
CA THR A 205 -3.09 4.40 -10.69
C THR A 205 -2.82 5.85 -10.27
N CYS A 206 -2.55 6.03 -8.98
CA CYS A 206 -2.13 7.31 -8.43
C CYS A 206 -1.32 7.06 -7.16
N ALA A 207 -0.14 7.65 -7.05
CA ALA A 207 0.66 7.52 -5.84
C ALA A 207 1.19 8.87 -5.34
N ASN A 208 0.89 9.19 -4.07
CA ASN A 208 1.33 10.38 -3.33
C ASN A 208 0.85 11.73 -3.92
N MET A 209 -0.12 11.76 -4.83
CA MET A 209 -0.59 12.98 -5.48
C MET A 209 -1.66 13.71 -4.65
N PHE A 210 -2.66 12.99 -4.13
CA PHE A 210 -3.74 13.64 -3.38
C PHE A 210 -3.23 14.34 -2.12
N ASN A 211 -2.24 13.74 -1.43
CA ASN A 211 -1.59 14.38 -0.30
C ASN A 211 -0.93 15.72 -0.66
N GLU A 212 -0.46 15.90 -1.89
CA GLU A 212 0.08 17.18 -2.37
C GLU A 212 -1.03 18.17 -2.72
N LEU A 213 -2.09 17.73 -3.38
CA LEU A 213 -3.26 18.55 -3.71
C LEU A 213 -4.02 19.03 -2.48
N ASP A 214 -4.15 18.17 -1.47
CA ASP A 214 -4.84 18.48 -0.21
C ASP A 214 -4.19 19.60 0.58
N GLN A 215 -2.88 19.79 0.43
CA GLN A 215 -2.15 20.85 1.13
C GLN A 215 -2.42 22.23 0.56
N ALA A 216 -2.76 22.31 -0.72
CA ALA A 216 -3.03 23.58 -1.41
C ALA A 216 -4.50 24.03 -1.30
N SER A 217 -5.33 23.32 -0.53
CA SER A 217 -6.77 23.56 -0.49
C SER A 217 -7.30 23.75 0.93
N ASP A 218 -8.06 24.82 1.14
CA ASP A 218 -8.80 25.10 2.38
C ASP A 218 -10.22 24.51 2.36
N MET A 219 -10.56 23.72 1.34
CA MET A 219 -11.89 23.10 1.25
C MET A 219 -12.08 22.01 2.31
N PRO A 220 -13.32 21.85 2.82
CA PRO A 220 -13.66 20.69 3.64
C PRO A 220 -13.31 19.38 2.89
N PRO A 221 -12.69 18.39 3.55
CA PRO A 221 -12.21 17.16 2.92
C PRO A 221 -13.29 16.39 2.15
N GLU A 222 -14.55 16.45 2.61
CA GLU A 222 -15.69 15.78 1.97
C GLU A 222 -16.00 16.38 0.59
N PHE A 223 -15.93 17.71 0.45
CA PHE A 223 -16.14 18.42 -0.82
C PHE A 223 -14.97 18.23 -1.75
N GLN A 224 -13.76 18.30 -1.24
CA GLN A 224 -12.55 18.06 -2.02
C GLN A 224 -12.52 16.64 -2.58
N THR A 225 -12.79 15.65 -1.74
CA THR A 225 -12.86 14.25 -2.14
C THR A 225 -13.98 13.98 -3.15
N LYS A 226 -15.11 14.69 -3.07
CA LYS A 226 -16.16 14.62 -4.08
C LYS A 226 -15.64 15.04 -5.46
N LYS A 227 -14.93 16.15 -5.55
CA LYS A 227 -14.31 16.62 -6.79
C LYS A 227 -13.27 15.63 -7.34
N TYR A 228 -12.46 15.04 -6.46
CA TYR A 228 -11.51 14.01 -6.87
C TYR A 228 -12.22 12.80 -7.45
N TYR A 229 -13.24 12.31 -6.78
CA TYR A 229 -14.03 11.18 -7.22
C TYR A 229 -14.68 11.41 -8.59
N GLU A 230 -15.35 12.55 -8.79
CA GLU A 230 -15.95 12.94 -10.06
C GLU A 230 -14.92 13.01 -11.19
N GLN A 231 -13.70 13.49 -10.89
CA GLN A 231 -12.62 13.53 -11.89
C GLN A 231 -12.06 12.14 -12.19
N LEU A 232 -11.93 11.26 -11.19
CA LEU A 232 -11.54 9.87 -11.41
C LEU A 232 -12.54 9.15 -12.33
N GLN A 233 -13.84 9.33 -12.12
CA GLN A 233 -14.87 8.76 -13.01
C GLN A 233 -14.81 9.30 -14.45
N ARG A 234 -14.39 10.54 -14.65
CA ARG A 234 -14.18 11.09 -16.02
C ARG A 234 -13.03 10.40 -16.72
N TYR A 235 -12.00 10.02 -15.99
CA TYR A 235 -10.79 9.37 -16.52
C TYR A 235 -10.97 7.88 -16.80
N THR A 236 -11.84 7.21 -16.07
CA THR A 236 -11.95 5.75 -16.07
C THR A 236 -13.16 5.24 -16.84
N GLU A 237 -13.04 4.03 -17.37
CA GLU A 237 -14.15 3.20 -17.73
C GLU A 237 -14.95 2.84 -16.47
N LYS A 238 -16.19 2.43 -16.66
CA LYS A 238 -17.12 2.14 -15.53
C LYS A 238 -16.63 0.96 -14.67
N ASP A 239 -15.99 0.00 -15.31
CA ASP A 239 -15.46 -1.23 -14.70
C ASP A 239 -13.95 -1.21 -14.42
N ALA A 240 -13.28 -0.07 -14.61
CA ALA A 240 -11.83 0.05 -14.48
C ALA A 240 -11.30 -0.39 -13.11
N GLY A 241 -10.18 -1.10 -13.07
CA GLY A 241 -9.40 -1.27 -11.85
C GLY A 241 -8.80 0.06 -11.39
N ILE A 242 -8.76 0.32 -10.08
CA ILE A 242 -8.20 1.58 -9.55
C ILE A 242 -7.29 1.27 -8.36
N LEU A 243 -6.08 1.84 -8.38
CA LEU A 243 -5.10 1.68 -7.31
C LEU A 243 -4.58 3.05 -6.86
N LEU A 244 -4.97 3.45 -5.65
CA LEU A 244 -4.57 4.71 -5.05
C LEU A 244 -3.68 4.44 -3.84
N VAL A 245 -2.48 5.00 -3.82
CA VAL A 245 -1.49 4.83 -2.75
C VAL A 245 -1.05 6.20 -2.26
N GLU A 246 -1.09 6.42 -0.96
CA GLU A 246 -0.75 7.69 -0.34
C GLU A 246 0.21 7.49 0.85
N PRO A 247 0.87 8.52 1.36
CA PRO A 247 1.63 8.43 2.59
C PRO A 247 0.75 7.97 3.77
N GLY A 248 1.33 7.17 4.69
CA GLY A 248 0.65 6.64 5.88
C GLY A 248 0.36 7.71 6.94
N VAL A 249 -0.14 8.88 6.55
CA VAL A 249 -0.45 10.02 7.45
C VAL A 249 -1.96 10.26 7.57
N PRO A 250 -2.44 10.82 8.69
CA PRO A 250 -3.88 10.94 8.96
C PRO A 250 -4.69 11.62 7.85
N LYS A 251 -4.17 12.73 7.31
CA LYS A 251 -4.88 13.52 6.27
C LYS A 251 -5.05 12.72 4.98
N ALA A 252 -3.98 12.06 4.51
CA ALA A 252 -4.01 11.23 3.30
C ALA A 252 -4.92 10.00 3.46
N ALA A 253 -4.83 9.32 4.61
CA ALA A 253 -5.70 8.19 4.93
C ALA A 253 -7.18 8.60 4.99
N ARG A 254 -7.48 9.82 5.48
CA ARG A 254 -8.85 10.37 5.48
C ARG A 254 -9.38 10.54 4.07
N THR A 255 -8.60 11.11 3.16
CA THR A 255 -8.98 11.27 1.74
C THR A 255 -9.28 9.91 1.12
N LEU A 256 -8.41 8.90 1.34
CA LEU A 256 -8.64 7.54 0.85
C LEU A 256 -9.89 6.89 1.47
N SER A 257 -10.15 7.08 2.76
CA SER A 257 -11.36 6.57 3.42
C SER A 257 -12.65 7.19 2.83
N LEU A 258 -12.64 8.47 2.52
CA LEU A 258 -13.76 9.15 1.88
C LEU A 258 -13.95 8.68 0.42
N LEU A 259 -12.88 8.47 -0.34
CA LEU A 259 -12.93 7.88 -1.69
C LEU A 259 -13.47 6.45 -1.64
N ARG A 260 -12.98 5.62 -0.70
CA ARG A 260 -13.51 4.27 -0.46
C ARG A 260 -15.03 4.27 -0.29
N THR A 261 -15.54 5.15 0.57
CA THR A 261 -16.98 5.24 0.82
C THR A 261 -17.76 5.57 -0.45
N ARG A 262 -17.22 6.40 -1.34
CA ARG A 262 -17.86 6.71 -2.63
C ARG A 262 -17.83 5.54 -3.58
N PHE A 263 -16.70 4.84 -3.71
CA PHE A 263 -16.60 3.64 -4.54
C PHE A 263 -17.62 2.58 -4.11
N ILE A 264 -17.74 2.32 -2.81
CA ILE A 264 -18.71 1.34 -2.28
C ILE A 264 -20.15 1.79 -2.54
N LYS A 265 -20.48 3.08 -2.36
CA LYS A 265 -21.82 3.61 -2.66
C LYS A 265 -22.21 3.47 -4.14
N ASP A 266 -21.21 3.52 -5.03
CA ASP A 266 -21.41 3.30 -6.46
C ASP A 266 -21.33 1.81 -6.86
N GLY A 267 -21.40 0.89 -5.87
CA GLY A 267 -21.40 -0.56 -6.10
C GLY A 267 -20.07 -1.16 -6.49
N ARG A 268 -18.94 -0.45 -6.24
CA ARG A 268 -17.59 -0.95 -6.53
C ARG A 268 -17.04 -1.73 -5.35
N THR A 269 -16.33 -2.81 -5.62
CA THR A 269 -15.69 -3.67 -4.62
C THR A 269 -14.27 -3.16 -4.31
N ILE A 270 -13.96 -3.08 -3.01
CA ILE A 270 -12.60 -2.80 -2.54
C ILE A 270 -11.88 -4.13 -2.32
N ALA A 271 -10.96 -4.48 -3.22
CA ALA A 271 -10.19 -5.72 -3.13
C ALA A 271 -9.21 -5.74 -1.95
N ALA A 272 -8.64 -4.57 -1.62
CA ALA A 272 -7.71 -4.38 -0.52
C ALA A 272 -7.64 -2.88 -0.14
N PRO A 273 -7.30 -2.56 1.10
CA PRO A 273 -6.93 -3.44 2.22
C PRO A 273 -8.13 -3.95 3.01
N CYS A 274 -9.34 -3.46 2.69
CA CYS A 274 -10.52 -3.63 3.51
C CYS A 274 -11.04 -5.07 3.49
N PRO A 275 -11.25 -5.71 4.65
CA PRO A 275 -11.88 -7.03 4.71
C PRO A 275 -13.42 -6.97 4.67
N HIS A 276 -14.01 -5.77 4.50
CA HIS A 276 -15.45 -5.55 4.54
C HIS A 276 -15.84 -4.27 3.78
N SER A 277 -17.15 -4.15 3.48
CA SER A 277 -17.73 -2.95 2.84
C SER A 277 -18.39 -1.98 3.82
N GLU A 278 -18.49 -2.33 5.09
CA GLU A 278 -19.08 -1.51 6.15
C GLU A 278 -18.31 -0.20 6.37
N GLU A 279 -18.79 0.67 7.25
CA GLU A 279 -18.15 1.94 7.58
C GLU A 279 -16.70 1.75 8.04
N CYS A 280 -15.79 2.62 7.59
CA CYS A 280 -14.38 2.54 7.93
C CYS A 280 -14.13 2.97 9.39
N PRO A 281 -13.69 2.07 10.28
CA PRO A 281 -13.46 2.41 11.70
C PRO A 281 -12.20 3.26 11.91
N MET A 282 -11.38 3.41 10.88
CA MET A 282 -10.11 4.15 10.92
C MET A 282 -10.08 5.24 9.85
N SER A 283 -11.12 6.06 9.84
CA SER A 283 -11.34 7.10 8.83
C SER A 283 -10.43 8.33 8.97
N GLY A 284 -9.57 8.39 9.98
CA GLY A 284 -8.75 9.57 10.27
C GLY A 284 -9.48 10.65 11.08
N PHE A 285 -10.73 10.40 11.47
CA PHE A 285 -11.49 11.24 12.40
C PHE A 285 -11.31 10.77 13.83
N LYS A 286 -11.61 11.67 14.77
CA LYS A 286 -11.73 11.28 16.17
C LYS A 286 -13.06 10.54 16.36
N ALA A 287 -13.03 9.40 17.00
CA ALA A 287 -14.24 8.65 17.33
C ALA A 287 -15.13 9.40 18.33
N TYR A 288 -14.53 10.15 19.26
CA TYR A 288 -15.21 11.02 20.24
C TYR A 288 -14.25 12.12 20.74
N THR A 289 -14.77 13.13 21.41
CA THR A 289 -13.96 14.20 22.01
C THR A 289 -12.96 13.63 23.01
N GLY A 290 -11.67 13.91 22.82
CA GLY A 290 -10.59 13.38 23.66
C GLY A 290 -9.93 12.09 23.13
N SER A 291 -10.55 11.37 22.20
CA SER A 291 -9.90 10.21 21.55
C SER A 291 -8.77 10.64 20.63
N LYS A 292 -7.78 9.76 20.45
CA LYS A 292 -6.75 9.94 19.41
C LYS A 292 -7.32 9.51 18.06
N ASN A 293 -6.98 10.27 16.99
CA ASN A 293 -7.34 9.87 15.64
C ASN A 293 -6.77 8.48 15.33
N LYS A 294 -7.60 7.61 14.79
CA LYS A 294 -7.18 6.35 14.20
C LYS A 294 -7.33 6.47 12.69
N TRP A 295 -6.29 6.10 11.97
CA TRP A 295 -6.31 6.12 10.50
C TRP A 295 -5.75 4.82 9.94
N CYS A 296 -6.29 4.42 8.79
CA CYS A 296 -5.85 3.22 8.11
C CYS A 296 -4.49 3.47 7.47
N ASN A 297 -3.46 2.87 8.01
CA ASN A 297 -2.12 2.87 7.47
C ASN A 297 -1.44 1.52 7.73
N PHE A 298 -0.43 1.25 6.94
CA PHE A 298 0.36 0.04 7.02
C PHE A 298 1.84 0.38 7.08
N ALA A 299 2.60 -0.42 7.79
CA ALA A 299 4.02 -0.23 7.94
C ALA A 299 4.75 -1.57 7.96
N PHE A 300 5.90 -1.65 7.32
CA PHE A 300 6.77 -2.82 7.34
C PHE A 300 8.23 -2.43 7.57
N SER A 301 9.02 -3.38 8.08
CA SER A 301 10.46 -3.20 8.29
C SER A 301 11.18 -2.98 6.96
N THR A 302 12.22 -2.17 6.98
CA THR A 302 13.08 -1.91 5.82
C THR A 302 14.47 -2.55 5.97
N GLU A 303 14.65 -3.47 6.93
CA GLU A 303 15.93 -4.13 7.17
C GLU A 303 16.46 -4.87 5.94
N ASP A 304 15.58 -5.40 5.12
CA ASP A 304 15.85 -6.10 3.87
C ASP A 304 15.89 -5.18 2.62
N ALA A 305 15.77 -3.86 2.82
CA ALA A 305 15.91 -2.92 1.72
C ALA A 305 17.35 -2.89 1.17
N PRO A 306 17.57 -2.47 -0.10
CA PRO A 306 18.90 -2.45 -0.70
C PRO A 306 19.95 -1.75 0.16
N ALA A 307 21.05 -2.43 0.45
CA ALA A 307 22.08 -1.92 1.36
C ALA A 307 22.68 -0.56 0.92
N ARG A 308 22.78 -0.33 -0.40
CA ARG A 308 23.25 0.95 -0.94
C ARG A 308 22.25 2.08 -0.68
N LEU A 309 20.93 1.79 -0.73
CA LEU A 309 19.89 2.75 -0.40
C LEU A 309 19.86 3.08 1.09
N GLN A 310 20.04 2.08 1.95
CA GLN A 310 20.17 2.30 3.40
C GLN A 310 21.42 3.15 3.73
N LYS A 311 22.56 2.85 3.10
CA LYS A 311 23.79 3.66 3.24
C LYS A 311 23.56 5.11 2.81
N LEU A 312 22.89 5.31 1.66
CA LEU A 312 22.55 6.66 1.17
C LEU A 312 21.64 7.40 2.15
N SER A 313 20.65 6.69 2.72
CA SER A 313 19.76 7.24 3.75
C SER A 313 20.51 7.71 4.99
N THR A 314 21.45 6.90 5.48
CA THR A 314 22.31 7.24 6.63
C THR A 314 23.18 8.46 6.32
N LEU A 315 23.82 8.51 5.15
CA LEU A 315 24.63 9.65 4.72
C LEU A 315 23.81 10.94 4.58
N ALA A 316 22.57 10.84 4.08
CA ALA A 316 21.64 11.96 4.01
C ALA A 316 21.07 12.37 5.37
N LYS A 317 21.38 11.65 6.46
CA LYS A 317 20.78 11.81 7.80
C LYS A 317 19.26 11.62 7.82
N LEU A 318 18.76 10.72 6.98
CA LEU A 318 17.35 10.34 6.83
C LEU A 318 17.21 8.81 6.96
N PRO A 319 17.72 8.20 8.06
CA PRO A 319 17.60 6.75 8.24
C PRO A 319 16.14 6.36 8.24
N LYS A 320 15.85 5.21 7.65
CA LYS A 320 14.49 4.73 7.49
C LYS A 320 14.40 3.28 7.97
N GLU A 321 13.86 3.09 9.16
CA GLU A 321 13.66 1.76 9.76
C GLU A 321 12.37 1.11 9.26
N ARG A 322 11.41 1.93 8.82
CA ARG A 322 10.10 1.48 8.37
C ARG A 322 9.63 2.24 7.14
N ALA A 323 8.95 1.53 6.26
CA ALA A 323 8.18 2.12 5.17
C ALA A 323 6.69 2.12 5.53
N THR A 324 6.03 3.26 5.33
CA THR A 324 4.61 3.43 5.66
C THR A 324 3.82 3.85 4.44
N LEU A 325 2.56 3.41 4.36
CA LEU A 325 1.62 3.82 3.33
C LEU A 325 0.17 3.63 3.77
N SER A 326 -0.73 4.34 3.11
CA SER A 326 -2.17 4.08 3.07
C SER A 326 -2.56 3.81 1.62
N PHE A 327 -3.54 2.94 1.38
CA PHE A 327 -3.96 2.67 0.01
C PHE A 327 -5.39 2.15 -0.06
N ILE A 328 -5.96 2.21 -1.25
CA ILE A 328 -7.16 1.47 -1.65
C ILE A 328 -6.93 0.87 -3.04
N ALA A 329 -7.35 -0.36 -3.20
CA ALA A 329 -7.37 -1.07 -4.47
C ALA A 329 -8.82 -1.48 -4.78
N VAL A 330 -9.36 -0.97 -5.89
CA VAL A 330 -10.72 -1.23 -6.35
C VAL A 330 -10.65 -2.26 -7.45
N GLU A 331 -11.47 -3.30 -7.35
CA GLU A 331 -11.51 -4.36 -8.36
C GLU A 331 -11.94 -3.84 -9.73
N LYS A 332 -11.38 -4.45 -10.77
CA LYS A 332 -11.99 -4.41 -12.09
C LYS A 332 -13.31 -5.19 -12.02
N THR A 333 -14.43 -4.54 -12.33
CA THR A 333 -15.74 -5.21 -12.30
C THR A 333 -15.78 -6.25 -13.42
N SER A 334 -15.87 -7.52 -13.06
CA SER A 334 -16.12 -8.57 -14.04
C SER A 334 -17.61 -8.56 -14.42
N THR A 335 -17.91 -8.66 -15.70
CA THR A 335 -19.27 -8.91 -16.21
C THR A 335 -19.80 -10.33 -15.85
N ALA A 336 -18.92 -11.20 -15.35
CA ALA A 336 -19.31 -12.50 -14.81
C ALA A 336 -19.70 -12.35 -13.34
N ALA A 337 -20.93 -12.69 -13.04
CA ALA A 337 -21.66 -12.72 -11.79
C ALA A 337 -20.83 -12.53 -10.51
N ILE A 338 -21.29 -11.57 -9.70
CA ILE A 338 -20.99 -11.43 -8.28
C ILE A 338 -21.31 -12.77 -7.59
N VAL A 339 -20.31 -13.62 -7.45
CA VAL A 339 -20.36 -14.66 -6.43
C VAL A 339 -20.00 -13.93 -5.14
N SER A 340 -21.02 -13.47 -4.43
CA SER A 340 -20.90 -13.09 -3.03
C SER A 340 -20.39 -14.34 -2.32
N THR A 341 -19.11 -14.35 -1.95
CA THR A 341 -18.64 -15.23 -0.89
C THR A 341 -19.14 -14.65 0.44
N ASP A 342 -20.46 -14.66 0.62
CA ASP A 342 -21.03 -14.74 1.95
C ASP A 342 -20.58 -16.08 2.50
N SER A 343 -19.47 -16.06 3.22
CA SER A 343 -19.09 -17.17 4.07
C SER A 343 -20.23 -17.32 5.07
N THR A 344 -21.06 -18.35 4.84
CA THR A 344 -22.23 -18.71 5.64
C THR A 344 -21.87 -19.12 7.07
N ASN A 345 -20.62 -18.95 7.50
CA ASN A 345 -20.17 -19.20 8.84
C ASN A 345 -20.15 -17.88 9.62
N ALA A 346 -21.25 -17.55 10.28
CA ALA A 346 -21.44 -16.33 11.07
C ALA A 346 -20.36 -16.13 12.15
N ASP A 347 -19.66 -17.19 12.51
CA ASP A 347 -18.66 -17.22 13.58
C ASP A 347 -17.23 -16.83 13.10
N LEU A 348 -17.00 -16.75 11.77
CA LEU A 348 -15.69 -16.38 11.22
C LEU A 348 -15.63 -14.87 10.97
N VAL A 349 -14.55 -14.24 11.45
CA VAL A 349 -14.30 -12.81 11.33
C VAL A 349 -12.95 -12.57 10.68
N ASP A 350 -12.95 -11.81 9.61
CA ASP A 350 -11.74 -11.35 8.94
C ASP A 350 -11.18 -10.10 9.66
N LEU A 351 -9.91 -10.17 9.99
CA LEU A 351 -9.16 -9.13 10.69
C LEU A 351 -8.03 -8.62 9.81
N ARG A 352 -8.07 -7.38 9.37
CA ARG A 352 -6.93 -6.71 8.72
C ARG A 352 -6.11 -6.01 9.79
N ILE A 353 -4.90 -6.50 10.08
CA ILE A 353 -3.97 -5.89 11.02
C ILE A 353 -3.46 -4.55 10.48
N THR A 354 -3.57 -3.50 11.29
CA THR A 354 -3.24 -2.12 10.87
C THR A 354 -2.24 -1.43 11.79
N SER A 355 -1.74 -2.13 12.80
CA SER A 355 -0.75 -1.57 13.73
C SER A 355 0.44 -2.51 13.90
N ASP A 356 1.47 -1.96 14.50
CA ASP A 356 2.55 -2.74 15.08
C ASP A 356 2.10 -3.42 16.37
N LYS A 357 2.99 -4.30 16.86
CA LYS A 357 2.86 -4.95 18.15
C LYS A 357 2.78 -3.92 19.29
N LEU A 358 1.73 -3.98 20.06
CA LEU A 358 1.52 -3.20 21.28
C LEU A 358 1.85 -4.06 22.50
N ARG A 359 2.57 -3.54 23.45
CA ARG A 359 2.78 -4.21 24.74
C ARG A 359 1.54 -4.02 25.61
N LEU A 360 1.02 -5.12 26.13
CA LEU A 360 -0.12 -5.14 27.03
C LEU A 360 0.29 -5.72 28.40
N PRO A 361 -0.48 -5.47 29.46
CA PRO A 361 -0.28 -6.13 30.76
C PRO A 361 -0.34 -7.67 30.66
N ASN A 362 0.09 -8.35 31.71
CA ASN A 362 -0.03 -9.80 31.88
C ASN A 362 0.64 -10.62 30.77
N TYR A 363 1.80 -10.18 30.29
CA TYR A 363 2.57 -10.86 29.25
C TYR A 363 1.80 -11.08 27.95
N MET A 364 0.89 -10.18 27.63
CA MET A 364 0.15 -10.15 26.37
C MET A 364 0.74 -9.12 25.43
N CYS A 365 0.50 -9.32 24.15
CA CYS A 365 0.66 -8.29 23.13
C CYS A 365 -0.68 -8.03 22.41
N GLY A 366 -0.79 -6.90 21.77
CA GLY A 366 -1.99 -6.50 21.06
C GLY A 366 -1.70 -5.94 19.69
N TYR A 367 -2.69 -6.00 18.81
CA TYR A 367 -2.66 -5.38 17.47
C TYR A 367 -4.02 -4.74 17.19
N TYR A 368 -4.01 -3.51 16.69
CA TYR A 368 -5.24 -2.96 16.15
C TYR A 368 -5.55 -3.60 14.79
N ALA A 369 -6.80 -3.94 14.59
CA ALA A 369 -7.29 -4.54 13.37
C ALA A 369 -8.61 -3.89 12.91
N CYS A 370 -8.83 -3.91 11.59
CA CYS A 370 -10.09 -3.53 10.97
C CYS A 370 -10.93 -4.78 10.73
N THR A 371 -12.21 -4.73 11.11
CA THR A 371 -13.18 -5.81 10.95
C THR A 371 -14.51 -5.27 10.43
N ARG A 372 -15.41 -6.14 9.95
CA ARG A 372 -16.79 -5.77 9.59
C ARG A 372 -17.58 -5.16 10.76
N PHE A 373 -17.17 -5.44 11.99
CA PHE A 373 -17.79 -4.93 13.24
C PHE A 373 -17.13 -3.65 13.77
N GLY A 374 -16.17 -3.11 13.05
CA GLY A 374 -15.43 -1.92 13.44
C GLY A 374 -13.98 -2.18 13.83
N LEU A 375 -13.41 -1.29 14.66
CA LEU A 375 -12.06 -1.43 15.18
C LEU A 375 -12.00 -2.56 16.19
N ALA A 376 -10.97 -3.39 16.11
CA ALA A 376 -10.67 -4.42 17.10
C ALA A 376 -9.26 -4.24 17.69
N LEU A 377 -9.09 -4.68 18.94
CA LEU A 377 -7.81 -4.95 19.58
C LEU A 377 -7.66 -6.46 19.71
N VAL A 378 -6.84 -7.02 18.83
CA VAL A 378 -6.49 -8.45 18.83
C VAL A 378 -5.45 -8.67 19.90
N LYS A 379 -5.70 -9.57 20.87
CA LYS A 379 -4.78 -9.93 21.95
C LYS A 379 -4.23 -11.32 21.76
N LEU A 380 -2.94 -11.44 21.95
CA LEU A 380 -2.17 -12.69 21.84
C LEU A 380 -1.18 -12.79 23.00
N PRO A 381 -0.78 -14.00 23.42
CA PRO A 381 0.38 -14.16 24.30
C PRO A 381 1.62 -13.51 23.68
N ASP A 382 2.45 -12.84 24.49
CA ASP A 382 3.73 -12.34 23.99
C ASP A 382 4.67 -13.53 23.75
N GLU A 383 5.28 -13.58 22.57
CA GLU A 383 6.20 -14.65 22.15
C GLU A 383 7.42 -14.83 23.07
N ASN A 384 7.85 -13.74 23.72
CA ASN A 384 8.96 -13.74 24.67
C ASN A 384 8.54 -14.28 26.04
N ASN A 385 7.27 -14.60 26.22
CA ASN A 385 6.77 -15.15 27.47
C ASN A 385 6.91 -16.67 27.47
N THR A 386 7.58 -17.19 28.51
CA THR A 386 7.74 -18.63 28.74
C THR A 386 6.61 -19.25 29.56
N ARG A 387 5.69 -18.41 30.09
CA ARG A 387 4.60 -18.83 30.99
C ARG A 387 3.28 -19.10 30.28
N LEU A 388 3.11 -18.60 29.04
CA LEU A 388 1.91 -18.79 28.23
C LEU A 388 2.24 -19.62 26.99
N PRO A 389 1.28 -20.34 26.40
CA PRO A 389 1.47 -20.99 25.11
C PRO A 389 1.95 -19.99 24.07
N LYS A 390 2.83 -20.45 23.18
CA LYS A 390 3.25 -19.58 22.04
C LYS A 390 2.05 -19.30 21.15
N PRO A 391 1.92 -18.06 20.65
CA PRO A 391 0.86 -17.73 19.70
C PRO A 391 1.02 -18.57 18.41
N PRO A 392 -0.10 -18.94 17.77
CA PRO A 392 -0.06 -19.77 16.56
C PRO A 392 0.61 -19.06 15.37
N PHE A 393 0.66 -17.75 15.38
CA PHE A 393 1.28 -16.90 14.35
C PHE A 393 1.73 -15.56 14.95
N ARG A 394 2.51 -14.81 14.17
CA ARG A 394 3.00 -13.45 14.53
C ARG A 394 2.41 -12.44 13.58
N PRO A 395 1.33 -11.75 13.96
CA PRO A 395 0.73 -10.76 13.09
C PRO A 395 1.70 -9.61 12.75
N GLN A 396 1.64 -9.16 11.51
CA GLN A 396 2.31 -7.97 11.05
C GLN A 396 1.30 -6.98 10.46
N SER A 397 1.65 -5.71 10.43
CA SER A 397 0.82 -4.70 9.79
C SER A 397 0.60 -5.06 8.32
N GLY A 398 -0.65 -5.16 7.88
CA GLY A 398 -1.03 -5.60 6.55
C GLY A 398 -1.52 -7.04 6.46
N ASP A 399 -1.38 -7.85 7.51
CA ASP A 399 -1.86 -9.22 7.51
C ASP A 399 -3.38 -9.28 7.56
N LEU A 400 -3.96 -10.17 6.76
CA LEU A 400 -5.35 -10.59 6.86
C LEU A 400 -5.40 -11.93 7.57
N ILE A 401 -6.14 -11.98 8.67
CA ILE A 401 -6.27 -13.15 9.51
C ILE A 401 -7.75 -13.46 9.65
N GLN A 402 -8.13 -14.71 9.55
CA GLN A 402 -9.48 -15.16 9.83
C GLN A 402 -9.53 -15.85 11.18
N VAL A 403 -10.41 -15.42 12.06
CA VAL A 403 -10.56 -15.98 13.42
C VAL A 403 -11.99 -16.38 13.69
N GLN A 404 -12.16 -17.43 14.46
CA GLN A 404 -13.47 -17.86 14.96
C GLN A 404 -13.80 -17.10 16.23
N VAL A 405 -14.87 -16.31 16.22
CA VAL A 405 -15.37 -15.58 17.39
C VAL A 405 -16.57 -16.30 17.97
N LYS A 406 -16.44 -16.82 19.17
CA LYS A 406 -17.44 -17.67 19.84
C LYS A 406 -18.72 -16.92 20.30
N THR A 407 -18.93 -15.68 19.90
CA THR A 407 -20.04 -14.85 20.39
C THR A 407 -21.04 -14.58 19.27
N LYS A 408 -22.32 -14.74 19.58
CA LYS A 408 -23.43 -14.53 18.64
C LYS A 408 -23.65 -13.08 18.21
N THR A 409 -23.11 -12.10 18.95
CA THR A 409 -23.23 -10.67 18.63
C THR A 409 -21.94 -9.92 18.97
N PRO A 410 -21.46 -9.02 18.09
CA PRO A 410 -20.28 -8.19 18.35
C PRO A 410 -20.40 -7.32 19.61
N ASP A 411 -21.62 -6.90 19.95
CA ASP A 411 -21.89 -6.03 21.09
C ASP A 411 -21.65 -6.73 22.44
N SER A 412 -21.54 -8.06 22.46
CA SER A 412 -21.20 -8.83 23.66
C SER A 412 -19.69 -8.93 23.94
N LEU A 413 -18.85 -8.51 22.99
CA LEU A 413 -17.39 -8.49 23.19
C LEU A 413 -16.98 -7.29 24.07
N PRO A 414 -16.00 -7.50 24.98
CA PRO A 414 -15.46 -6.40 25.76
C PRO A 414 -14.79 -5.36 24.83
N ARG A 415 -14.78 -4.10 25.27
CA ARG A 415 -14.17 -3.00 24.53
C ARG A 415 -12.92 -2.49 25.22
N ASP A 416 -11.91 -2.16 24.42
CA ASP A 416 -10.70 -1.51 24.92
C ASP A 416 -11.00 -0.05 25.29
N GLU A 417 -10.73 0.31 26.54
CA GLU A 417 -11.03 1.64 27.10
C GLU A 417 -10.32 2.79 26.34
N LYS A 418 -9.13 2.52 25.76
CA LYS A 418 -8.33 3.55 25.07
C LYS A 418 -8.77 3.80 23.63
N SER A 419 -9.24 2.77 22.94
CA SER A 419 -9.58 2.86 21.53
C SER A 419 -11.06 2.71 21.23
N GLY A 420 -11.85 2.17 22.19
CA GLY A 420 -13.22 1.75 21.95
C GLY A 420 -13.34 0.50 21.08
N GLY A 421 -12.22 -0.09 20.64
CA GLY A 421 -12.20 -1.28 19.80
C GLY A 421 -12.65 -2.54 20.53
N LEU A 422 -13.26 -3.46 19.78
CA LEU A 422 -13.63 -4.78 20.29
C LEU A 422 -12.40 -5.56 20.69
N ILE A 423 -12.40 -6.22 21.87
CA ILE A 423 -11.30 -7.07 22.29
C ILE A 423 -11.55 -8.48 21.75
N ILE A 424 -10.62 -8.98 20.92
CA ILE A 424 -10.62 -10.34 20.38
C ILE A 424 -9.35 -11.04 20.88
N GLU A 425 -9.52 -12.10 21.65
CA GLU A 425 -8.42 -12.93 22.18
C GLU A 425 -8.27 -14.19 21.31
N ILE A 426 -7.01 -14.50 20.90
CA ILE A 426 -6.65 -15.63 20.03
C ILE A 426 -5.74 -16.61 20.78
#